data_92a80acbe7a05695116070dfd066b8f0
#
_entry.id   92a80acbe7a05695116070dfd066b8f0
#
_cell.length_a   1.000
_cell.length_b   1.000
_cell.length_c   1.000
_cell.angle_alpha   90.00
_cell.angle_beta   90.00
_cell.angle_gamma   90.00
#
_symmetry.space_group_name_H-M   'P 1'
#
loop_
_entity.id
_entity.type
_entity.pdbx_description
1 polymer ?
#
loop_
_entity_poly.entity_id
_entity_poly.type
_entity_poly.pdbx_seq_one_letter_code
_entity_poly.pdbx_strand_id
1 'polypeptide(L)' 'LAGDHLRASEAYAESAYLNGRPEQALLQLEALKKKDLDYVTRARVDARIAAITPTVLELRRQGIRDPDLSTQ' A
#
# COMPACT_ATOMS: atom_id res chain seq x y z
N LEU A 1 16.36 -5.30 13.04
CA LEU A 1 16.06 -6.61 12.46
C LEU A 1 15.19 -6.43 11.22
N ALA A 2 15.37 -7.33 10.25
CA ALA A 2 14.64 -7.25 8.99
C ALA A 2 13.12 -7.31 9.19
N GLY A 3 12.66 -8.11 10.16
CA GLY A 3 11.25 -8.22 10.47
C GLY A 3 10.65 -6.92 10.95
N ASP A 4 11.42 -6.11 11.67
CA ASP A 4 10.94 -4.82 12.17
C ASP A 4 10.75 -3.83 11.02
N HIS A 5 11.63 -3.86 10.04
CA HIS A 5 11.48 -3.02 8.84
C HIS A 5 10.22 -3.37 8.07
N LEU A 6 9.96 -4.66 7.89
CA LEU A 6 8.78 -5.10 7.16
C LEU A 6 7.51 -4.68 7.88
N ARG A 7 7.48 -4.85 9.20
CA ARG A 7 6.31 -4.43 9.99
C ARG A 7 6.11 -2.93 9.96
N ALA A 8 7.20 -2.17 10.03
CA ALA A 8 7.11 -0.72 9.95
C ALA A 8 6.55 -0.28 8.60
N SER A 9 6.97 -0.93 7.52
CA SER A 9 6.45 -0.63 6.18
C SER A 9 4.98 -0.98 6.05
N GLU A 10 4.56 -2.12 6.60
CA GLU A 10 3.14 -2.49 6.59
C GLU A 10 2.31 -1.51 7.40
N ALA A 11 2.81 -1.08 8.56
CA ALA A 11 2.12 -0.10 9.39
C ALA A 11 2.02 1.25 8.68
N TYR A 12 3.07 1.64 7.99
CA TYR A 12 3.06 2.87 7.19
C TYR A 12 1.98 2.82 6.11
N ALA A 13 1.89 1.70 5.40
CA ALA A 13 0.89 1.53 4.35
C ALA A 13 -0.52 1.60 4.94
N GLU A 14 -0.75 0.94 6.07
CA GLU A 14 -2.06 0.98 6.73
C GLU A 14 -2.42 2.41 7.15
N SER A 15 -1.46 3.13 7.74
CA SER A 15 -1.67 4.50 8.14
C SER A 15 -1.98 5.40 6.94
N ALA A 16 -1.26 5.22 5.84
CA ALA A 16 -1.50 6.00 4.63
C ALA A 16 -2.93 5.75 4.11
N TYR A 17 -3.35 4.49 4.11
CA TYR A 17 -4.69 4.15 3.67
C TYR A 17 -5.76 4.81 4.55
N LEU A 18 -5.59 4.73 5.88
CA LEU A 18 -6.54 5.30 6.82
C LEU A 18 -6.57 6.84 6.77
N ASN A 19 -5.47 7.45 6.33
CA ASN A 19 -5.38 8.90 6.22
C ASN A 19 -5.80 9.42 4.84
N GLY A 20 -6.48 8.60 4.05
CA GLY A 20 -7.00 9.03 2.77
C GLY A 20 -5.96 9.05 1.66
N ARG A 21 -4.91 8.23 1.78
CA ARG A 21 -3.86 8.13 0.76
C ARG A 21 -3.73 6.70 0.27
N PRO A 22 -4.79 6.17 -0.37
CA PRO A 22 -4.77 4.76 -0.81
C PRO A 22 -3.73 4.48 -1.88
N GLU A 23 -3.43 5.43 -2.76
CA GLU A 23 -2.41 5.21 -3.78
C GLU A 23 -1.02 5.09 -3.14
N GLN A 24 -0.74 5.92 -2.15
CA GLN A 24 0.52 5.85 -1.42
C GLN A 24 0.65 4.51 -0.69
N ALA A 25 -0.45 4.05 -0.08
CA ALA A 25 -0.47 2.74 0.57
C ALA A 25 -0.15 1.63 -0.41
N LEU A 26 -0.76 1.68 -1.60
CA LEU A 26 -0.55 0.67 -2.63
C LEU A 26 0.91 0.66 -3.09
N LEU A 27 1.49 1.84 -3.33
CA LEU A 27 2.88 1.93 -3.75
C LEU A 27 3.82 1.34 -2.70
N GLN A 28 3.54 1.59 -1.42
CA GLN A 28 4.36 1.06 -0.35
C GLN A 28 4.29 -0.47 -0.30
N LEU A 29 3.09 -1.02 -0.45
CA LEU A 29 2.91 -2.46 -0.43
C LEU A 29 3.57 -3.13 -1.65
N GLU A 30 3.47 -2.51 -2.83
CA GLU A 30 4.11 -3.04 -4.02
C GLU A 30 5.62 -3.01 -3.90
N ALA A 31 6.17 -1.98 -3.25
CA ALA A 31 7.60 -1.93 -2.97
C ALA A 31 8.03 -3.07 -2.06
N LEU A 32 7.18 -3.42 -1.09
CA LEU A 32 7.46 -4.56 -0.21
C LEU A 32 7.51 -5.88 -0.98
N LYS A 33 6.64 -6.05 -1.97
CA LYS A 33 6.60 -7.29 -2.75
C LYS A 33 7.91 -7.54 -3.51
N LYS A 34 8.66 -6.50 -3.80
CA LYS A 34 9.92 -6.64 -4.51
C LYS A 34 11.04 -7.16 -3.63
N LYS A 35 10.81 -7.22 -2.32
CA LYS A 35 11.78 -7.73 -1.37
C LYS A 35 11.63 -9.24 -1.24
N ASP A 36 12.65 -9.86 -0.66
CA ASP A 36 12.64 -11.30 -0.41
C ASP A 36 11.81 -11.58 0.84
N LEU A 37 10.53 -11.81 0.65
CA LEU A 37 9.58 -12.02 1.73
C LEU A 37 9.36 -13.51 1.96
N ASP A 38 9.15 -13.90 3.22
CA ASP A 38 8.72 -15.25 3.51
C ASP A 38 7.27 -15.45 3.03
N TYR A 39 6.82 -16.70 3.02
CA TYR A 39 5.52 -17.04 2.47
C TYR A 39 4.37 -16.30 3.19
N VAL A 40 4.41 -16.30 4.52
CA VAL A 40 3.33 -15.71 5.32
C VAL A 40 3.26 -14.20 5.10
N THR A 41 4.40 -13.54 5.11
CA THR A 41 4.47 -12.09 4.89
C THR A 41 4.02 -11.73 3.48
N ARG A 42 4.45 -12.51 2.49
CA ARG A 42 4.04 -12.27 1.10
C ARG A 42 2.54 -12.42 0.94
N ALA A 43 1.95 -13.46 1.55
CA ALA A 43 0.51 -13.68 1.46
C ALA A 43 -0.25 -12.52 2.09
N ARG A 44 0.26 -12.00 3.22
CA ARG A 44 -0.37 -10.88 3.90
C ARG A 44 -0.30 -9.60 3.07
N VAL A 45 0.85 -9.32 2.48
CA VAL A 45 1.04 -8.16 1.61
C VAL A 45 0.15 -8.27 0.37
N ASP A 46 0.10 -9.43 -0.26
CA ASP A 46 -0.76 -9.66 -1.43
C ASP A 46 -2.22 -9.45 -1.09
N ALA A 47 -2.67 -9.92 0.07
CA ALA A 47 -4.05 -9.74 0.50
C ALA A 47 -4.39 -8.25 0.67
N ARG A 48 -3.46 -7.46 1.23
CA ARG A 48 -3.68 -6.02 1.40
C ARG A 48 -3.72 -5.32 0.06
N ILE A 49 -2.84 -5.67 -0.86
CA ILE A 49 -2.85 -5.10 -2.20
C ILE A 49 -4.18 -5.39 -2.88
N ALA A 50 -4.64 -6.63 -2.79
CA ALA A 50 -5.92 -7.03 -3.39
C ALA A 50 -7.09 -6.25 -2.78
N ALA A 51 -7.02 -5.95 -1.48
CA ALA A 51 -8.08 -5.20 -0.80
C ALA A 51 -8.08 -3.71 -1.19
N ILE A 52 -6.91 -3.14 -1.43
CA ILE A 52 -6.77 -1.70 -1.70
C ILE A 52 -6.94 -1.36 -3.18
N THR A 53 -6.49 -2.25 -4.07
CA THR A 53 -6.50 -1.98 -5.51
C THR A 53 -7.86 -1.55 -6.05
N PRO A 54 -8.99 -2.22 -5.72
CA PRO A 54 -10.30 -1.78 -6.23
C PRO A 54 -10.63 -0.35 -5.80
N THR A 55 -10.29 0.02 -4.57
CA THR A 55 -10.53 1.37 -4.07
C THR A 55 -9.73 2.39 -4.87
N VAL A 56 -8.45 2.12 -5.13
CA VAL A 56 -7.61 3.01 -5.91
C VAL A 56 -8.14 3.18 -7.32
N LEU A 57 -8.54 2.07 -7.95
CA LEU A 57 -9.06 2.12 -9.32
C LEU A 57 -10.37 2.90 -9.39
N GLU A 58 -11.24 2.72 -8.41
CA GLU A 58 -12.50 3.45 -8.37
C GLU A 58 -12.27 4.94 -8.20
N LEU A 59 -11.35 5.33 -7.32
CA LEU A 59 -11.04 6.73 -7.10
C LEU A 59 -10.41 7.37 -8.33
N ARG A 60 -9.54 6.65 -9.02
CA ARG A 60 -8.94 7.15 -10.26
C ARG A 60 -10.00 7.37 -11.32
N ARG A 61 -10.96 6.48 -11.42
CA ARG A 61 -12.06 6.61 -12.37
C ARG A 61 -12.88 7.86 -12.10
N GLN A 62 -12.99 8.25 -10.82
CA GLN A 62 -13.71 9.46 -10.41
C GLN A 62 -12.84 10.72 -10.49
N GLY A 63 -11.57 10.57 -10.87
CA GLY A 63 -10.65 11.70 -10.95
C GLY A 63 -10.05 12.11 -9.62
N ILE A 64 -10.18 11.27 -8.59
CA ILE A 64 -9.67 11.57 -7.25
C ILE A 64 -8.30 10.93 -7.07
N ARG A 65 -7.32 11.74 -6.68
CA ARG A 65 -5.95 11.26 -6.43
C ARG A 65 -5.54 11.61 -5.00
N ASP A 66 -4.49 10.93 -4.52
CA ASP A 66 -3.91 11.28 -3.23
C ASP A 66 -3.48 12.73 -3.22
N PRO A 67 -3.59 13.45 -2.08
CA PRO A 67 -3.24 14.87 -2.04
C PRO A 67 -1.83 15.17 -2.55
N ASP A 68 -0.87 14.34 -2.22
CA ASP A 68 0.53 14.57 -2.60
C ASP A 68 0.76 14.31 -4.09
N LEU A 69 -0.10 13.51 -4.73
CA LEU A 69 0.03 13.18 -6.14
C LEU A 69 -0.79 14.10 -7.03
N SER A 70 -1.81 14.73 -6.48
CA SER A 70 -2.72 15.58 -7.25
C SER A 70 -2.15 16.96 -7.54
N THR A 71 -1.01 17.30 -6.97
CA THR A 71 -0.37 18.61 -7.19
C THR A 71 0.47 18.67 -8.44
N GLN A 72 0.53 17.58 -9.16
CA GLN A 72 1.34 17.51 -10.38
C GLN A 72 0.73 18.28 -11.55
#